data_da53657e6c5863f62ef9dcf03e13bb5d
#
_entry.id   da53657e6c5863f62ef9dcf03e13bb5d
#
_cell.length_a   1.000
_cell.length_b   1.000
_cell.length_c   1.000
_cell.angle_alpha   90.00
_cell.angle_beta   90.00
_cell.angle_gamma   90.00
#
_symmetry.space_group_name_H-M   'P 1'
#
loop_
_entity.id
_entity.type
_entity.pdbx_description
1 polymer ?
#
loop_
_entity_poly.entity_id
_entity_poly.type
_entity_poly.pdbx_seq_one_letter_code
_entity_poly.pdbx_strand_id
1 'polypeptide(L)'
;FDILKSIAQYGWLPDETPVVVKEGHKYLVIEGNRRVASLKAIANPKILPREYQNKVSKLVEGLSPIVEIEVLVAPNRESTDRYLASKHTVNTRRPWSALRRAYFYYAQKEKGDTIESLIEKYPNTDIPKYIRMYEMHRVALSLDNISVATLKKVENKREFDISTLERLYNYKFAQEQLGIKFNPTTGEVTIPKSKEFK
;
A
#
# COMPACT_ATOMS: atom_id res chain seq x y z
N PHE A 1 -8.86 -8.73 9.93
CA PHE A 1 -10.02 -7.85 9.82
C PHE A 1 -9.89 -6.92 8.60
N ASP A 2 -8.69 -6.49 8.22
CA ASP A 2 -8.44 -5.55 7.12
C ASP A 2 -8.85 -6.09 5.74
N ILE A 3 -8.58 -7.38 5.47
CA ILE A 3 -9.03 -8.03 4.22
C ILE A 3 -10.55 -8.03 4.13
N LEU A 4 -11.24 -8.34 5.22
CA LEU A 4 -12.70 -8.34 5.25
C LEU A 4 -13.27 -6.95 4.98
N LYS A 5 -12.70 -5.90 5.61
CA LYS A 5 -13.08 -4.51 5.35
C LYS A 5 -12.85 -4.13 3.90
N SER A 6 -11.69 -4.48 3.35
CA SER A 6 -11.34 -4.20 1.96
C SER A 6 -12.33 -4.85 0.99
N ILE A 7 -12.67 -6.12 1.22
CA ILE A 7 -13.67 -6.82 0.38
C ILE A 7 -15.07 -6.16 0.51
N ALA A 8 -15.46 -5.80 1.73
CA ALA A 8 -16.75 -5.15 1.97
C ALA A 8 -16.83 -3.77 1.30
N GLN A 9 -15.74 -3.03 1.25
CA GLN A 9 -15.71 -1.66 0.74
C GLN A 9 -15.47 -1.58 -0.78
N TYR A 10 -14.62 -2.46 -1.33
CA TYR A 10 -14.14 -2.38 -2.72
C TYR A 10 -14.53 -3.59 -3.58
N GLY A 11 -15.21 -4.57 -2.99
CA GLY A 11 -15.52 -5.83 -3.65
C GLY A 11 -14.35 -6.83 -3.64
N TRP A 12 -14.60 -8.01 -4.21
CA TRP A 12 -13.58 -9.04 -4.37
C TRP A 12 -12.66 -8.72 -5.54
N LEU A 13 -11.38 -8.52 -5.24
CA LEU A 13 -10.34 -8.42 -6.26
C LEU A 13 -9.52 -9.72 -6.24
N PRO A 14 -9.57 -10.55 -7.29
CA PRO A 14 -8.83 -11.80 -7.38
C PRO A 14 -7.36 -11.57 -7.79
N ASP A 15 -6.64 -10.73 -7.01
CA ASP A 15 -5.22 -10.43 -7.25
C ASP A 15 -4.31 -11.64 -7.01
N GLU A 16 -4.77 -12.57 -6.17
CA GLU A 16 -4.15 -13.87 -5.92
C GLU A 16 -5.23 -14.93 -5.77
N THR A 17 -5.29 -15.84 -6.73
CA THR A 17 -6.21 -16.96 -6.71
C THR A 17 -5.90 -17.90 -5.55
N PRO A 18 -6.86 -18.26 -4.68
CA PRO A 18 -6.65 -19.23 -3.63
C PRO A 18 -6.25 -20.58 -4.19
N VAL A 19 -5.35 -21.29 -3.51
CA VAL A 19 -4.92 -22.63 -3.87
C VAL A 19 -5.61 -23.65 -2.96
N VAL A 20 -6.24 -24.63 -3.57
CA VAL A 20 -6.97 -25.68 -2.85
C VAL A 20 -6.53 -27.07 -3.30
N VAL A 21 -6.71 -28.05 -2.43
CA VAL A 21 -6.57 -29.49 -2.74
C VAL A 21 -7.92 -30.14 -2.53
N LYS A 22 -8.29 -31.04 -3.43
CA LYS A 22 -9.53 -31.81 -3.31
C LYS A 22 -9.34 -32.95 -2.30
N GLU A 23 -10.18 -32.98 -1.29
CA GLU A 23 -10.25 -34.06 -0.28
C GLU A 23 -11.69 -34.64 -0.27
N GLY A 24 -11.90 -35.77 -0.94
CA GLY A 24 -13.23 -36.35 -1.11
C GLY A 24 -14.18 -35.39 -1.85
N HIS A 25 -15.25 -34.98 -1.17
CA HIS A 25 -16.25 -34.03 -1.72
C HIS A 25 -15.98 -32.57 -1.32
N LYS A 26 -14.87 -32.28 -0.63
CA LYS A 26 -14.54 -30.93 -0.13
C LYS A 26 -13.23 -30.44 -0.74
N TYR A 27 -13.03 -29.14 -0.65
CA TYR A 27 -11.78 -28.49 -0.99
C TYR A 27 -11.12 -27.97 0.29
N LEU A 28 -9.88 -28.39 0.52
CA LEU A 28 -9.04 -27.86 1.58
C LEU A 28 -8.27 -26.68 1.04
N VAL A 29 -8.43 -25.51 1.65
CA VAL A 29 -7.67 -24.31 1.27
C VAL A 29 -6.25 -24.44 1.80
N ILE A 30 -5.29 -24.43 0.90
CA ILE A 30 -3.85 -24.49 1.20
C ILE A 30 -3.26 -23.08 1.26
N GLU A 31 -3.65 -22.21 0.33
CA GLU A 31 -3.23 -20.81 0.30
C GLU A 31 -4.42 -19.89 0.04
N GLY A 32 -4.37 -18.67 0.58
CA GLY A 32 -5.50 -17.74 0.54
C GLY A 32 -6.48 -17.90 1.70
N ASN A 33 -6.09 -18.62 2.76
CA ASN A 33 -6.94 -18.91 3.92
C ASN A 33 -7.60 -17.66 4.51
N ARG A 34 -6.86 -16.56 4.67
CA ARG A 34 -7.37 -15.29 5.21
C ARG A 34 -8.45 -14.69 4.33
N ARG A 35 -8.30 -14.76 3.00
CA ARG A 35 -9.27 -14.26 2.02
C ARG A 35 -10.55 -15.10 2.03
N VAL A 36 -10.40 -16.42 1.95
CA VAL A 36 -11.54 -17.35 2.00
C VAL A 36 -12.29 -17.25 3.33
N ALA A 37 -11.58 -17.10 4.46
CA ALA A 37 -12.19 -16.88 5.76
C ALA A 37 -12.97 -15.55 5.80
N SER A 38 -12.44 -14.48 5.21
CA SER A 38 -13.13 -13.19 5.10
C SER A 38 -14.40 -13.29 4.26
N LEU A 39 -14.36 -13.98 3.13
CA LEU A 39 -15.55 -14.21 2.29
C LEU A 39 -16.61 -15.02 3.00
N LYS A 40 -16.22 -16.08 3.73
CA LYS A 40 -17.15 -16.86 4.55
C LYS A 40 -17.78 -16.02 5.66
N ALA A 41 -17.02 -15.14 6.29
CA ALA A 41 -17.51 -14.24 7.34
C ALA A 41 -18.44 -13.16 6.76
N ILE A 42 -18.21 -12.69 5.55
CA ILE A 42 -19.12 -11.76 4.83
C ILE A 42 -20.44 -12.47 4.51
N ALA A 43 -20.37 -13.69 3.99
CA ALA A 43 -21.56 -14.47 3.64
C ALA A 43 -22.36 -14.88 4.89
N ASN A 44 -21.70 -15.17 6.00
CA ASN A 44 -22.32 -15.57 7.24
C ASN A 44 -21.55 -15.07 8.46
N PRO A 45 -21.82 -13.87 9.00
CA PRO A 45 -21.14 -13.34 10.18
C PRO A 45 -21.26 -14.23 11.44
N LYS A 46 -22.25 -15.11 11.50
CA LYS A 46 -22.48 -15.98 12.68
C LYS A 46 -21.38 -17.03 12.88
N ILE A 47 -20.55 -17.30 11.87
CA ILE A 47 -19.39 -18.21 12.00
C ILE A 47 -18.25 -17.62 12.85
N LEU A 48 -18.27 -16.31 13.06
CA LEU A 48 -17.27 -15.60 13.87
C LEU A 48 -17.54 -15.72 15.36
N PRO A 49 -16.52 -15.51 16.22
CA PRO A 49 -16.72 -15.32 17.64
C PRO A 49 -17.70 -14.18 17.92
N ARG A 50 -18.52 -14.31 18.97
CA ARG A 50 -19.63 -13.39 19.29
C ARG A 50 -19.21 -11.91 19.33
N GLU A 51 -18.02 -11.62 19.80
CA GLU A 51 -17.44 -10.28 19.88
C GLU A 51 -17.27 -9.58 18.51
N TYR A 52 -17.14 -10.35 17.43
CA TYR A 52 -16.98 -9.81 16.06
C TYR A 52 -18.28 -9.83 15.24
N GLN A 53 -19.26 -10.64 15.63
CA GLN A 53 -20.47 -10.85 14.83
C GLN A 53 -21.20 -9.53 14.54
N ASN A 54 -21.50 -8.74 15.57
CA ASN A 54 -22.22 -7.48 15.42
C ASN A 54 -21.46 -6.47 14.56
N LYS A 55 -20.14 -6.41 14.73
CA LYS A 55 -19.27 -5.50 13.97
C LYS A 55 -19.22 -5.88 12.50
N VAL A 56 -19.15 -7.17 12.20
CA VAL A 56 -19.12 -7.64 10.81
C VAL A 56 -20.50 -7.54 10.19
N SER A 57 -21.59 -7.89 10.89
CA SER A 57 -22.96 -7.75 10.38
C SER A 57 -23.27 -6.32 9.93
N LYS A 58 -22.88 -5.32 10.72
CA LYS A 58 -23.04 -3.91 10.33
C LYS A 58 -22.20 -3.54 9.10
N LEU A 59 -20.99 -4.09 8.99
CA LEU A 59 -20.08 -3.78 7.89
C LEU A 59 -20.56 -4.37 6.56
N VAL A 60 -21.27 -5.49 6.60
CA VAL A 60 -21.75 -6.20 5.40
C VAL A 60 -23.22 -5.96 5.10
N GLU A 61 -23.86 -5.08 5.85
CA GLU A 61 -25.26 -4.73 5.66
C GLU A 61 -25.48 -4.15 4.25
N GLY A 62 -26.42 -4.71 3.51
CA GLY A 62 -26.70 -4.34 2.12
C GLY A 62 -25.74 -4.87 1.08
N LEU A 63 -24.70 -5.64 1.45
CA LEU A 63 -23.80 -6.27 0.50
C LEU A 63 -24.38 -7.59 -0.03
N SER A 64 -24.29 -7.80 -1.34
CA SER A 64 -24.55 -9.13 -1.93
C SER A 64 -23.40 -10.08 -1.59
N PRO A 65 -23.67 -11.27 -1.02
CA PRO A 65 -22.61 -12.22 -0.71
C PRO A 65 -21.98 -12.77 -2.01
N ILE A 66 -20.66 -12.91 -1.97
CA ILE A 66 -19.92 -13.58 -3.04
C ILE A 66 -20.03 -15.08 -2.79
N VAL A 67 -20.79 -15.77 -3.62
CA VAL A 67 -21.10 -17.20 -3.46
C VAL A 67 -20.09 -18.11 -4.15
N GLU A 68 -19.44 -17.63 -5.20
CA GLU A 68 -18.47 -18.39 -5.99
C GLU A 68 -17.20 -17.57 -6.23
N ILE A 69 -16.07 -18.25 -6.19
CA ILE A 69 -14.77 -17.67 -6.52
C ILE A 69 -13.97 -18.70 -7.36
N GLU A 70 -13.11 -18.18 -8.21
CA GLU A 70 -12.11 -19.01 -8.88
C GLU A 70 -11.03 -19.45 -7.91
N VAL A 71 -10.64 -20.72 -8.01
CA VAL A 71 -9.57 -21.33 -7.21
C VAL A 71 -8.63 -22.15 -8.08
N LEU A 72 -7.36 -22.19 -7.74
CA LEU A 72 -6.39 -23.10 -8.33
C LEU A 72 -6.47 -24.45 -7.60
N VAL A 73 -6.87 -25.51 -8.29
CA VAL A 73 -6.90 -26.86 -7.72
C VAL A 73 -5.56 -27.53 -7.94
N ALA A 74 -4.81 -27.75 -6.87
CA ALA A 74 -3.55 -28.49 -6.92
C ALA A 74 -3.81 -30.00 -6.94
N PRO A 75 -2.95 -30.81 -7.61
CA PRO A 75 -3.14 -32.25 -7.74
C PRO A 75 -3.17 -32.97 -6.40
N ASN A 76 -2.30 -32.57 -5.46
CA ASN A 76 -2.20 -33.12 -4.12
C ASN A 76 -1.50 -32.12 -3.18
N ARG A 77 -1.46 -32.46 -1.90
CA ARG A 77 -0.85 -31.60 -0.87
C ARG A 77 0.68 -31.48 -1.03
N GLU A 78 1.34 -32.55 -1.40
CA GLU A 78 2.80 -32.57 -1.56
C GLU A 78 3.27 -31.60 -2.67
N SER A 79 2.54 -31.53 -3.78
CA SER A 79 2.84 -30.56 -4.85
C SER A 79 2.70 -29.10 -4.40
N THR A 80 1.87 -28.84 -3.39
CA THR A 80 1.68 -27.48 -2.85
C THR A 80 2.80 -27.07 -1.90
N ASP A 81 3.51 -27.99 -1.26
CA ASP A 81 4.56 -27.65 -0.30
C ASP A 81 5.72 -26.91 -0.94
N ARG A 82 6.14 -27.31 -2.15
CA ARG A 82 7.16 -26.58 -2.93
C ARG A 82 6.69 -25.18 -3.34
N TYR A 83 5.43 -25.08 -3.75
CA TYR A 83 4.83 -23.80 -4.12
C TYR A 83 4.77 -22.83 -2.91
N LEU A 84 4.31 -23.34 -1.76
CA LEU A 84 4.26 -22.55 -0.52
C LEU A 84 5.67 -22.13 -0.07
N ALA A 85 6.63 -23.05 -0.07
CA ALA A 85 8.01 -22.73 0.25
C ALA A 85 8.54 -21.64 -0.68
N SER A 86 8.36 -21.75 -1.99
CA SER A 86 8.76 -20.73 -2.97
C SER A 86 8.05 -19.40 -2.73
N LYS A 87 6.77 -19.40 -2.45
CA LYS A 87 5.97 -18.19 -2.25
C LYS A 87 6.35 -17.43 -0.96
N HIS A 88 6.66 -18.17 0.11
CA HIS A 88 6.91 -17.57 1.43
C HIS A 88 8.40 -17.36 1.75
N THR A 89 9.30 -18.12 1.10
CA THR A 89 10.76 -18.00 1.33
C THR A 89 11.46 -17.10 0.31
N VAL A 90 10.94 -17.02 -0.92
CA VAL A 90 11.51 -16.17 -1.95
C VAL A 90 10.65 -14.92 -2.10
N ASN A 91 11.22 -13.75 -1.79
CA ASN A 91 10.61 -12.45 -2.03
C ASN A 91 10.52 -12.19 -3.55
N THR A 92 9.61 -12.86 -4.25
CA THR A 92 9.45 -12.80 -5.71
C THR A 92 8.87 -11.48 -6.19
N ARG A 93 8.19 -10.74 -5.33
CA ARG A 93 7.68 -9.39 -5.62
C ARG A 93 8.67 -8.36 -5.08
N ARG A 94 9.37 -7.66 -5.98
CA ARG A 94 10.13 -6.47 -5.58
C ARG A 94 9.13 -5.41 -5.11
N PRO A 95 9.18 -5.00 -3.85
CA PRO A 95 8.31 -3.93 -3.38
C PRO A 95 8.59 -2.64 -4.16
N TRP A 96 7.60 -1.81 -4.32
CA TRP A 96 7.82 -0.49 -4.92
C TRP A 96 8.87 0.28 -4.11
N SER A 97 9.76 0.98 -4.81
CA SER A 97 10.68 1.91 -4.17
C SER A 97 9.91 2.98 -3.38
N ALA A 98 10.55 3.56 -2.38
CA ALA A 98 9.94 4.63 -1.59
C ALA A 98 9.43 5.79 -2.45
N LEU A 99 10.22 6.20 -3.46
CA LEU A 99 9.84 7.25 -4.39
C LEU A 99 8.63 6.86 -5.27
N ARG A 100 8.55 5.58 -5.71
CA ARG A 100 7.39 5.12 -6.48
C ARG A 100 6.11 5.11 -5.65
N ARG A 101 6.20 4.74 -4.37
CA ARG A 101 5.07 4.85 -3.42
C ARG A 101 4.66 6.30 -3.20
N ALA A 102 5.64 7.19 -3.00
CA ALA A 102 5.41 8.62 -2.85
C ALA A 102 4.68 9.21 -4.06
N TYR A 103 5.14 8.89 -5.27
CA TYR A 103 4.47 9.28 -6.52
C TYR A 103 3.03 8.77 -6.58
N PHE A 104 2.79 7.51 -6.20
CA PHE A 104 1.45 6.93 -6.22
C PHE A 104 0.47 7.72 -5.34
N TYR A 105 0.82 8.00 -4.08
CA TYR A 105 -0.06 8.74 -3.17
C TYR A 105 -0.25 10.20 -3.59
N TYR A 106 0.81 10.83 -4.06
CA TYR A 106 0.72 12.19 -4.60
C TYR A 106 -0.20 12.25 -5.83
N ALA A 107 -0.11 11.28 -6.73
CA ALA A 107 -0.99 11.21 -7.89
C ALA A 107 -2.48 10.98 -7.52
N GLN A 108 -2.78 10.30 -6.42
CA GLN A 108 -4.17 10.20 -5.92
C GLN A 108 -4.65 11.57 -5.39
N LYS A 109 -3.80 12.31 -4.67
CA LYS A 109 -4.10 13.69 -4.24
C LYS A 109 -4.40 14.59 -5.45
N GLU A 110 -3.61 14.54 -6.51
CA GLU A 110 -3.83 15.30 -7.74
C GLU A 110 -5.14 14.93 -8.46
N LYS A 111 -5.64 13.72 -8.26
CA LYS A 111 -6.95 13.26 -8.78
C LYS A 111 -8.13 13.71 -7.92
N GLY A 112 -7.88 14.41 -6.81
CA GLY A 112 -8.91 14.97 -5.95
C GLY A 112 -9.10 14.28 -4.61
N ASP A 113 -8.30 13.26 -4.27
CA ASP A 113 -8.31 12.69 -2.92
C ASP A 113 -7.75 13.69 -1.90
N THR A 114 -8.43 13.84 -0.76
CA THR A 114 -7.87 14.59 0.37
C THR A 114 -6.87 13.74 1.15
N ILE A 115 -6.03 14.37 1.96
CA ILE A 115 -5.07 13.64 2.82
C ILE A 115 -5.81 12.74 3.80
N GLU A 116 -6.91 13.20 4.38
CA GLU A 116 -7.77 12.44 5.30
C GLU A 116 -8.34 11.21 4.59
N SER A 117 -8.88 11.37 3.37
CA SER A 117 -9.37 10.25 2.56
C SER A 117 -8.27 9.23 2.26
N LEU A 118 -7.06 9.68 1.96
CA LEU A 118 -5.92 8.78 1.73
C LEU A 118 -5.52 8.04 3.00
N ILE A 119 -5.54 8.69 4.17
CA ILE A 119 -5.26 8.03 5.46
C ILE A 119 -6.31 6.96 5.74
N GLU A 120 -7.58 7.23 5.49
CA GLU A 120 -8.65 6.24 5.64
C GLU A 120 -8.51 5.06 4.68
N LYS A 121 -8.19 5.33 3.41
CA LYS A 121 -7.97 4.29 2.38
C LYS A 121 -6.74 3.42 2.68
N TYR A 122 -5.70 4.00 3.27
CA TYR A 122 -4.40 3.34 3.49
C TYR A 122 -3.95 3.45 4.96
N PRO A 123 -4.69 2.86 5.92
CA PRO A 123 -4.52 3.10 7.36
C PRO A 123 -3.17 2.64 7.93
N ASN A 124 -2.44 1.79 7.21
CA ASN A 124 -1.11 1.29 7.60
C ASN A 124 0.04 2.04 6.89
N THR A 125 -0.26 3.23 6.36
CA THR A 125 0.71 4.02 5.59
C THR A 125 0.79 5.44 6.15
N ASP A 126 2.00 5.93 6.36
CA ASP A 126 2.25 7.33 6.70
C ASP A 126 2.11 8.19 5.43
N ILE A 127 0.88 8.56 5.11
CA ILE A 127 0.54 9.36 3.92
C ILE A 127 1.28 10.71 3.92
N PRO A 128 1.27 11.51 5.00
CA PRO A 128 1.97 12.79 5.04
C PRO A 128 3.47 12.66 4.72
N LYS A 129 4.12 11.59 5.19
CA LYS A 129 5.52 11.29 4.85
C LYS A 129 5.72 11.12 3.35
N TYR A 130 4.86 10.36 2.69
CA TYR A 130 4.99 10.10 1.25
C TYR A 130 4.65 11.33 0.40
N ILE A 131 3.67 12.14 0.80
CA ILE A 131 3.38 13.42 0.15
C ILE A 131 4.61 14.34 0.23
N ARG A 132 5.15 14.55 1.43
CA ARG A 132 6.37 15.34 1.65
C ARG A 132 7.55 14.83 0.82
N MET A 133 7.75 13.52 0.82
CA MET A 133 8.82 12.88 0.07
C MET A 133 8.74 13.20 -1.44
N TYR A 134 7.55 13.16 -2.01
CA TYR A 134 7.37 13.47 -3.43
C TYR A 134 7.50 14.98 -3.73
N GLU A 135 7.00 15.84 -2.87
CA GLU A 135 7.18 17.29 -3.00
C GLU A 135 8.67 17.66 -2.95
N MET A 136 9.44 17.11 -2.01
CA MET A 136 10.88 17.31 -1.94
C MET A 136 11.62 16.77 -3.18
N HIS A 137 11.17 15.67 -3.75
CA HIS A 137 11.69 15.21 -5.04
C HIS A 137 11.42 16.20 -6.18
N ARG A 138 10.21 16.77 -6.23
CA ARG A 138 9.88 17.82 -7.22
C ARG A 138 10.77 19.06 -7.05
N VAL A 139 11.02 19.45 -5.81
CA VAL A 139 11.98 20.53 -5.51
C VAL A 139 13.34 20.20 -6.07
N ALA A 140 13.87 19.02 -5.80
CA ALA A 140 15.18 18.61 -6.32
C ALA A 140 15.23 18.63 -7.87
N LEU A 141 14.13 18.32 -8.53
CA LEU A 141 14.02 18.39 -10.00
C LEU A 141 13.93 19.83 -10.53
N SER A 142 13.49 20.80 -9.73
CA SER A 142 13.32 22.20 -10.13
C SER A 142 14.55 23.07 -9.86
N LEU A 143 15.64 22.51 -9.35
CA LEU A 143 16.87 23.26 -9.07
C LEU A 143 17.65 23.54 -10.36
N ASP A 144 17.92 24.82 -10.64
CA ASP A 144 18.57 25.28 -11.88
C ASP A 144 20.08 24.97 -11.93
N ASN A 145 20.72 24.75 -10.76
CA ASN A 145 22.17 24.67 -10.65
C ASN A 145 22.71 23.24 -10.41
N ILE A 146 21.95 22.21 -10.78
CA ILE A 146 22.44 20.82 -10.67
C ILE A 146 23.00 20.32 -12.01
N SER A 147 24.06 19.50 -11.94
CA SER A 147 24.66 18.91 -13.14
C SER A 147 23.65 18.01 -13.86
N VAL A 148 23.75 17.93 -15.18
CA VAL A 148 22.94 17.02 -16.01
C VAL A 148 23.04 15.58 -15.53
N ALA A 149 24.23 15.14 -15.08
CA ALA A 149 24.44 13.79 -14.56
C ALA A 149 23.67 13.57 -13.25
N THR A 150 23.62 14.57 -12.36
CA THR A 150 22.85 14.52 -11.12
C THR A 150 21.35 14.56 -11.41
N LEU A 151 20.91 15.40 -12.32
CA LEU A 151 19.50 15.48 -12.73
C LEU A 151 18.99 14.13 -13.25
N LYS A 152 19.73 13.47 -14.14
CA LYS A 152 19.41 12.11 -14.62
C LYS A 152 19.25 11.09 -13.50
N LYS A 153 20.09 11.17 -12.47
CA LYS A 153 19.97 10.28 -11.29
C LYS A 153 18.70 10.59 -10.48
N VAL A 154 18.38 11.87 -10.28
CA VAL A 154 17.17 12.30 -9.56
C VAL A 154 15.90 11.90 -10.32
N GLU A 155 15.90 11.99 -11.65
CA GLU A 155 14.79 11.58 -12.51
C GLU A 155 14.53 10.06 -12.48
N ASN A 156 15.55 9.26 -12.24
CA ASN A 156 15.43 7.81 -12.22
C ASN A 156 14.72 7.30 -10.97
N LYS A 157 13.40 7.23 -10.98
CA LYS A 157 12.53 6.80 -9.87
C LYS A 157 12.83 5.40 -9.33
N ARG A 158 13.62 4.58 -10.04
CA ARG A 158 13.99 3.24 -9.59
C ARG A 158 15.30 3.22 -8.80
N GLU A 159 16.23 4.09 -9.17
CA GLU A 159 17.59 4.11 -8.64
C GLU A 159 17.82 5.25 -7.65
N PHE A 160 17.02 6.31 -7.73
CA PHE A 160 17.17 7.43 -6.81
C PHE A 160 16.78 7.03 -5.38
N ASP A 161 17.78 7.06 -4.49
CA ASP A 161 17.57 6.80 -3.06
C ASP A 161 16.99 8.04 -2.37
N ILE A 162 15.68 8.17 -2.47
CA ILE A 162 14.94 9.25 -1.82
C ILE A 162 15.07 9.20 -0.28
N SER A 163 15.42 8.05 0.30
CA SER A 163 15.58 7.90 1.74
C SER A 163 16.78 8.69 2.28
N THR A 164 17.81 8.87 1.46
CA THR A 164 18.95 9.75 1.80
C THR A 164 18.53 11.21 1.79
N LEU A 165 17.79 11.66 0.78
CA LEU A 165 17.21 13.01 0.75
C LEU A 165 16.24 13.20 1.93
N GLU A 166 15.41 12.20 2.24
CA GLU A 166 14.49 12.24 3.38
C GLU A 166 15.22 12.51 4.70
N ARG A 167 16.30 11.79 4.97
CA ARG A 167 17.11 12.01 6.18
C ARG A 167 17.65 13.44 6.25
N LEU A 168 18.12 13.98 5.11
CA LEU A 168 18.64 15.34 5.06
C LEU A 168 17.56 16.38 5.39
N TYR A 169 16.43 16.35 4.70
CA TYR A 169 15.39 17.37 4.91
C TYR A 169 14.59 17.19 6.22
N ASN A 170 14.66 16.03 6.86
CA ASN A 170 14.11 15.84 8.21
C ASN A 170 15.06 16.32 9.31
N TYR A 171 16.31 16.62 8.98
CA TYR A 171 17.26 17.15 9.93
C TYR A 171 16.95 18.62 10.21
N LYS A 172 16.69 18.95 11.48
CA LYS A 172 16.20 20.27 11.90
C LYS A 172 17.11 21.42 11.45
N PHE A 173 18.42 21.24 11.59
CA PHE A 173 19.41 22.21 11.13
C PHE A 173 19.30 22.46 9.61
N ALA A 174 19.12 21.40 8.79
CA ALA A 174 18.94 21.56 7.35
C ALA A 174 17.65 22.33 7.02
N GLN A 175 16.56 22.08 7.74
CA GLN A 175 15.30 22.84 7.56
C GLN A 175 15.50 24.32 7.87
N GLU A 176 16.19 24.64 8.96
CA GLU A 176 16.48 26.03 9.35
C GLU A 176 17.37 26.74 8.32
N GLN A 177 18.45 26.09 7.87
CA GLN A 177 19.36 26.65 6.87
C GLN A 177 18.71 26.87 5.49
N LEU A 178 17.85 25.94 5.09
CA LEU A 178 17.15 25.97 3.79
C LEU A 178 15.81 26.71 3.85
N GLY A 179 15.36 27.15 5.04
CA GLY A 179 14.06 27.80 5.23
C GLY A 179 12.87 26.89 4.92
N ILE A 180 13.09 25.57 4.86
CA ILE A 180 12.05 24.59 4.51
C ILE A 180 11.14 24.38 5.72
N LYS A 181 9.82 24.42 5.48
CA LYS A 181 8.80 24.11 6.49
C LYS A 181 7.91 22.99 6.00
N PHE A 182 7.55 22.10 6.92
CA PHE A 182 6.65 20.98 6.65
C PHE A 182 5.38 21.11 7.48
N ASN A 183 4.25 20.84 6.85
CA ASN A 183 3.03 20.58 7.58
C ASN A 183 3.05 19.11 8.08
N PRO A 184 3.07 18.83 9.39
CA PRO A 184 3.17 17.47 9.91
C PRO A 184 1.92 16.63 9.60
N THR A 185 0.76 17.27 9.45
CA THR A 185 -0.52 16.59 9.21
C THR A 185 -0.74 16.28 7.74
N THR A 186 -0.41 17.22 6.84
CA THR A 186 -0.66 17.05 5.39
C THR A 186 0.58 16.59 4.63
N GLY A 187 1.76 16.75 5.20
CA GLY A 187 3.04 16.49 4.53
C GLY A 187 3.45 17.57 3.52
N GLU A 188 2.65 18.62 3.35
CA GLU A 188 2.94 19.71 2.42
C GLU A 188 4.23 20.45 2.79
N VAL A 189 4.95 20.86 1.76
CA VAL A 189 6.25 21.52 1.87
C VAL A 189 6.11 22.99 1.47
N THR A 190 6.57 23.88 2.34
CA THR A 190 6.73 25.28 2.02
C THR A 190 8.22 25.61 1.88
N ILE A 191 8.61 26.15 0.73
CA ILE A 191 9.99 26.52 0.41
C ILE A 191 10.05 28.03 0.19
N PRO A 192 11.09 28.70 0.67
CA PRO A 192 11.30 30.11 0.34
C PRO A 192 11.48 30.30 -1.17
N LYS A 193 10.96 31.39 -1.70
CA LYS A 193 11.11 31.73 -3.14
C LYS A 193 12.59 31.81 -3.50
N SER A 194 12.94 31.32 -4.67
CA SER A 194 14.29 31.02 -5.19
C SER A 194 15.39 32.10 -5.10
N LYS A 195 15.11 33.28 -4.57
CA LYS A 195 16.11 34.34 -4.34
C LYS A 195 17.02 34.14 -3.12
N GLU A 196 16.71 33.14 -2.27
CA GLU A 196 17.40 32.92 -0.99
C GLU A 196 18.36 31.72 -1.00
N PHE A 197 18.37 30.93 -2.06
CA PHE A 197 19.37 29.87 -2.26
C PHE A 197 20.59 30.41 -3.04
N LYS A 198 21.35 31.28 -2.42
CA LYS A 198 22.66 31.69 -2.93
C LYS A 198 23.77 31.01 -2.15
#